data_0359078c84f2cfff4893dbbdf34293ac
#
_entry.id   0359078c84f2cfff4893dbbdf34293ac
#
_cell.length_a   1.000
_cell.length_b   1.000
_cell.length_c   1.000
_cell.angle_alpha   90.00
_cell.angle_beta   90.00
_cell.angle_gamma   90.00
#
_symmetry.space_group_name_H-M   'P 1'
#
loop_
_entity.id
_entity.type
_entity.pdbx_description
1 polymer ?
#
loop_
_entity_poly.entity_id
_entity_poly.type
_entity_poly.pdbx_seq_one_letter_code
_entity_poly.pdbx_strand_id
1 'polypeptide(L)'
;VHPAYFVAGHVMVGLACICTSLIALVATIARQIRNVYTDRERKRWPKLVLLMGTVSLLWGLFVIFSDSSTTNGVIGYIMIGLGLVCYSISSKVILLAKIWGREFALANRIPLIPVLTALACLFLASFVFELGTTHDDYFIPARVLAGLGAICFTLFSIVSILESGTSSK
;
A
#
# COMPACT_ATOMS: atom_id res chain seq x y z
N VAL A 1 -14.57 -6.82 25.10
CA VAL A 1 -13.55 -7.40 24.22
C VAL A 1 -12.20 -6.84 24.62
N HIS A 2 -11.20 -7.71 24.76
CA HIS A 2 -9.85 -7.27 25.12
C HIS A 2 -9.27 -6.38 23.99
N PRO A 3 -8.69 -5.19 24.29
CA PRO A 3 -8.18 -4.25 23.28
C PRO A 3 -7.20 -4.87 22.28
N ALA A 4 -6.38 -5.83 22.72
CA ALA A 4 -5.41 -6.52 21.85
C ALA A 4 -6.11 -7.29 20.71
N TYR A 5 -7.24 -7.93 20.95
CA TYR A 5 -7.97 -8.64 19.90
C TYR A 5 -8.66 -7.68 18.93
N PHE A 6 -9.10 -6.53 19.43
CA PHE A 6 -9.67 -5.48 18.61
C PHE A 6 -8.64 -4.91 17.63
N VAL A 7 -7.45 -4.61 18.12
CA VAL A 7 -6.31 -4.19 17.27
C VAL A 7 -5.94 -5.27 16.26
N ALA A 8 -5.77 -6.51 16.71
CA ALA A 8 -5.41 -7.63 15.84
C ALA A 8 -6.44 -7.85 14.73
N GLY A 9 -7.74 -7.77 15.04
CA GLY A 9 -8.79 -7.90 14.04
C GLY A 9 -8.69 -6.86 12.92
N HIS A 10 -8.45 -5.59 13.25
CA HIS A 10 -8.28 -4.54 12.26
C HIS A 10 -7.00 -4.72 11.42
N VAL A 11 -5.90 -5.11 12.05
CA VAL A 11 -4.65 -5.44 11.33
C VAL A 11 -4.87 -6.56 10.32
N MET A 12 -5.62 -7.60 10.70
CA MET A 12 -5.96 -8.70 9.77
C MET A 12 -6.79 -8.23 8.57
N VAL A 13 -7.71 -7.30 8.77
CA VAL A 13 -8.47 -6.70 7.66
C VAL A 13 -7.54 -5.92 6.71
N GLY A 14 -6.62 -5.12 7.23
CA GLY A 14 -5.63 -4.41 6.42
C GLY A 14 -4.70 -5.36 5.66
N LEU A 15 -4.25 -6.44 6.29
CA LEU A 15 -3.46 -7.49 5.64
C LEU A 15 -4.26 -8.20 4.54
N ALA A 16 -5.55 -8.42 4.73
CA ALA A 16 -6.42 -8.97 3.69
C ALA A 16 -6.50 -8.05 2.46
N CYS A 17 -6.53 -6.74 2.66
CA CYS A 17 -6.45 -5.76 1.56
C CYS A 17 -5.13 -5.89 0.79
N ILE A 18 -4.00 -6.07 1.50
CA ILE A 18 -2.69 -6.31 0.87
C ILE A 18 -2.69 -7.63 0.10
N CYS A 19 -3.17 -8.72 0.69
CA CYS A 19 -3.25 -10.01 0.00
C CYS A 19 -4.11 -9.94 -1.27
N THR A 20 -5.25 -9.25 -1.22
CA THR A 20 -6.09 -9.03 -2.40
C THR A 20 -5.36 -8.22 -3.47
N SER A 21 -4.57 -7.22 -3.08
CA SER A 21 -3.74 -6.43 -3.98
C SER A 21 -2.64 -7.27 -4.63
N LEU A 22 -2.01 -8.18 -3.89
CA LEU A 22 -1.02 -9.12 -4.41
C LEU A 22 -1.63 -10.14 -5.37
N ILE A 23 -2.85 -10.61 -5.11
CA ILE A 23 -3.59 -11.49 -6.05
C ILE A 23 -3.79 -10.76 -7.38
N ALA A 24 -4.19 -9.50 -7.35
CA ALA A 24 -4.33 -8.69 -8.56
C ALA A 24 -3.02 -8.56 -9.35
N LEU A 25 -1.88 -8.37 -8.65
CA LEU A 25 -0.55 -8.31 -9.25
C LEU A 25 -0.18 -9.65 -9.91
N VAL A 26 -0.33 -10.76 -9.20
CA VAL A 26 -0.01 -12.11 -9.71
C VAL A 26 -0.92 -12.47 -10.89
N ALA A 27 -2.22 -12.17 -10.79
CA ALA A 27 -3.17 -12.40 -11.89
C ALA A 27 -2.78 -11.61 -13.14
N THR A 28 -2.38 -10.34 -13.00
CA THR A 28 -1.89 -9.51 -14.10
C THR A 28 -0.68 -10.15 -14.77
N ILE A 29 0.33 -10.55 -14.02
CA ILE A 29 1.54 -11.20 -14.54
C ILE A 29 1.20 -12.52 -15.24
N ALA A 30 0.41 -13.37 -14.61
CA ALA A 30 0.05 -14.68 -15.17
C ALA A 30 -0.75 -14.56 -16.49
N ARG A 31 -1.65 -13.58 -16.58
CA ARG A 31 -2.42 -13.31 -17.80
C ARG A 31 -1.54 -12.77 -18.92
N GLN A 32 -0.56 -11.95 -18.60
CA GLN A 32 0.39 -11.41 -19.55
C GLN A 32 1.30 -12.49 -20.12
N ILE A 33 1.86 -13.35 -19.28
CA ILE A 33 2.71 -14.48 -19.71
C ILE A 33 1.95 -15.40 -20.67
N ARG A 34 0.66 -15.61 -20.44
CA ARG A 34 -0.20 -16.45 -21.30
C ARG A 34 -0.77 -15.73 -22.52
N ASN A 35 -0.49 -14.44 -22.71
CA ASN A 35 -1.07 -13.60 -23.76
C ASN A 35 -2.61 -13.56 -23.79
N VAL A 36 -3.26 -13.78 -22.66
CA VAL A 36 -4.74 -13.75 -22.51
C VAL A 36 -5.25 -12.55 -21.73
N TYR A 37 -4.43 -11.49 -21.62
CA TYR A 37 -4.76 -10.27 -20.88
C TYR A 37 -5.66 -9.38 -21.71
N THR A 38 -6.91 -9.22 -21.30
CA THR A 38 -7.93 -8.44 -22.01
C THR A 38 -7.91 -6.96 -21.60
N ASP A 39 -8.38 -6.05 -22.46
CA ASP A 39 -8.49 -4.62 -22.14
C ASP A 39 -9.40 -4.34 -20.96
N ARG A 40 -10.42 -5.17 -20.76
CA ARG A 40 -11.30 -5.09 -19.59
C ARG A 40 -10.55 -5.37 -18.29
N GLU A 41 -9.69 -6.38 -18.28
CA GLU A 41 -8.86 -6.73 -17.12
C GLU A 41 -7.80 -5.67 -16.85
N ARG A 42 -7.16 -5.08 -17.88
CA ARG A 42 -6.20 -3.97 -17.75
C ARG A 42 -6.77 -2.78 -16.99
N LYS A 43 -8.06 -2.49 -17.20
CA LYS A 43 -8.76 -1.39 -16.51
C LYS A 43 -9.24 -1.79 -15.12
N ARG A 44 -9.57 -3.06 -14.90
CA ARG A 44 -10.20 -3.55 -13.67
C ARG A 44 -9.20 -3.76 -12.54
N TRP A 45 -8.07 -4.42 -12.81
CA TRP A 45 -7.11 -4.77 -11.77
C TRP A 45 -6.50 -3.56 -11.06
N PRO A 46 -6.02 -2.51 -11.76
CA PRO A 46 -5.52 -1.31 -11.10
C PRO A 46 -6.57 -0.63 -10.21
N LYS A 47 -7.82 -0.58 -10.68
CA LYS A 47 -8.93 0.01 -9.91
C LYS A 47 -9.21 -0.78 -8.63
N LEU A 48 -9.14 -2.11 -8.68
CA LEU A 48 -9.35 -2.95 -7.50
C LEU A 48 -8.29 -2.67 -6.44
N VAL A 49 -7.02 -2.59 -6.82
CA VAL A 49 -5.91 -2.34 -5.87
C VAL A 49 -6.00 -0.94 -5.28
N LEU A 50 -6.31 0.07 -6.09
CA LEU A 50 -6.55 1.43 -5.61
C LEU A 50 -7.74 1.49 -4.63
N LEU A 51 -8.82 0.74 -4.93
CA LEU A 51 -9.96 0.64 -4.03
C LEU A 51 -9.57 0.03 -2.68
N MET A 52 -8.79 -1.06 -2.67
CA MET A 52 -8.33 -1.69 -1.44
C MET A 52 -7.49 -0.73 -0.58
N GLY A 53 -6.55 0.00 -1.21
CA GLY A 53 -5.75 1.02 -0.53
C GLY A 53 -6.60 2.15 0.04
N THR A 54 -7.56 2.64 -0.74
CA THR A 54 -8.46 3.72 -0.32
C THR A 54 -9.37 3.28 0.84
N VAL A 55 -9.94 2.10 0.78
CA VAL A 55 -10.77 1.55 1.87
C VAL A 55 -9.96 1.44 3.16
N SER A 56 -8.76 0.88 3.11
CA SER A 56 -7.89 0.75 4.30
C SER A 56 -7.50 2.12 4.87
N LEU A 57 -7.16 3.08 4.02
CA LEU A 57 -6.76 4.42 4.44
C LEU A 57 -7.93 5.20 5.06
N LEU A 58 -9.09 5.21 4.40
CA LEU A 58 -10.28 5.90 4.90
C LEU A 58 -10.81 5.27 6.18
N TRP A 59 -10.75 3.94 6.29
CA TRP A 59 -11.11 3.26 7.53
C TRP A 59 -10.17 3.63 8.67
N GLY A 60 -8.86 3.69 8.42
CA GLY A 60 -7.90 4.15 9.41
C GLY A 60 -8.16 5.57 9.89
N LEU A 61 -8.44 6.49 8.97
CA LEU A 61 -8.82 7.87 9.31
C LEU A 61 -10.13 7.91 10.11
N PHE A 62 -11.14 7.16 9.68
CA PHE A 62 -12.42 7.08 10.38
C PHE A 62 -12.24 6.62 11.84
N VAL A 63 -11.43 5.58 12.07
CA VAL A 63 -11.17 5.06 13.41
C VAL A 63 -10.46 6.09 14.30
N ILE A 64 -9.48 6.83 13.75
CA ILE A 64 -8.80 7.90 14.51
C ILE A 64 -9.78 9.00 14.95
N PHE A 65 -10.68 9.39 14.05
CA PHE A 65 -11.61 10.49 14.32
C PHE A 65 -12.89 10.05 15.09
N SER A 66 -13.16 8.75 15.19
CA SER A 66 -14.36 8.26 15.87
C SER A 66 -14.26 8.33 17.39
N ASP A 67 -13.07 8.18 17.94
CA ASP A 67 -12.81 8.26 19.37
C ASP A 67 -11.34 8.61 19.62
N SER A 68 -11.07 9.43 20.62
CA SER A 68 -9.73 9.87 21.00
C SER A 68 -8.94 8.85 21.83
N SER A 69 -9.42 7.60 21.94
CA SER A 69 -8.71 6.56 22.67
C SER A 69 -7.38 6.19 22.00
N THR A 70 -6.37 5.87 22.81
CA THR A 70 -5.07 5.39 22.31
C THR A 70 -5.21 4.14 21.45
N THR A 71 -6.14 3.24 21.78
CA THR A 71 -6.41 2.02 21.00
C THR A 71 -6.87 2.35 19.59
N ASN A 72 -7.78 3.29 19.43
CA ASN A 72 -8.24 3.75 18.10
C ASN A 72 -7.12 4.44 17.33
N GLY A 73 -6.29 5.23 18.01
CA GLY A 73 -5.10 5.82 17.40
C GLY A 73 -4.14 4.76 16.85
N VAL A 74 -3.82 3.74 17.62
CA VAL A 74 -2.96 2.62 17.20
C VAL A 74 -3.51 1.92 15.96
N ILE A 75 -4.79 1.56 15.97
CA ILE A 75 -5.46 0.92 14.84
C ILE A 75 -5.42 1.81 13.61
N GLY A 76 -5.80 3.07 13.75
CA GLY A 76 -5.89 4.00 12.64
C GLY A 76 -4.55 4.21 11.94
N TYR A 77 -3.47 4.42 12.68
CA TYR A 77 -2.13 4.59 12.08
C TYR A 77 -1.64 3.34 11.36
N ILE A 78 -1.88 2.16 11.92
CA ILE A 78 -1.54 0.90 11.26
C ILE A 78 -2.34 0.73 9.96
N MET A 79 -3.65 1.00 9.98
CA MET A 79 -4.51 0.89 8.80
C MET A 79 -4.12 1.87 7.70
N ILE A 80 -3.71 3.09 8.04
CA ILE A 80 -3.17 4.06 7.07
C ILE A 80 -1.89 3.52 6.44
N GLY A 81 -0.96 2.99 7.22
CA GLY A 81 0.27 2.40 6.72
C GLY A 81 0.01 1.23 5.76
N LEU A 82 -0.90 0.33 6.10
CA LEU A 82 -1.29 -0.80 5.24
C LEU A 82 -1.95 -0.31 3.94
N GLY A 83 -2.76 0.74 3.99
CA GLY A 83 -3.32 1.39 2.80
C GLY A 83 -2.24 1.97 1.88
N LEU A 84 -1.22 2.60 2.44
CA LEU A 84 -0.07 3.12 1.69
C LEU A 84 0.72 2.00 0.99
N VAL A 85 0.88 0.84 1.62
CA VAL A 85 1.47 -0.35 0.98
C VAL A 85 0.61 -0.82 -0.20
N CYS A 86 -0.71 -0.83 -0.07
CA CYS A 86 -1.60 -1.14 -1.20
C CYS A 86 -1.40 -0.18 -2.37
N TYR A 87 -1.26 1.13 -2.13
CA TYR A 87 -0.96 2.09 -3.19
C TYR A 87 0.41 1.85 -3.82
N SER A 88 1.41 1.47 -3.05
CA SER A 88 2.72 1.08 -3.57
C SER A 88 2.63 -0.16 -4.49
N ILE A 89 1.81 -1.14 -4.14
CA ILE A 89 1.53 -2.31 -5.01
C ILE A 89 0.76 -1.88 -6.27
N SER A 90 -0.16 -0.93 -6.15
CA SER A 90 -0.93 -0.44 -7.30
C SER A 90 -0.05 0.12 -8.41
N SER A 91 1.07 0.77 -8.04
CA SER A 91 2.03 1.31 -9.00
C SER A 91 2.56 0.25 -9.95
N LYS A 92 2.81 -0.96 -9.46
CA LYS A 92 3.28 -2.10 -10.26
C LYS A 92 2.21 -2.63 -11.18
N VAL A 93 0.98 -2.78 -10.68
CA VAL A 93 -0.14 -3.26 -11.50
C VAL A 93 -0.43 -2.27 -12.63
N ILE A 94 -0.36 -0.97 -12.35
CA ILE A 94 -0.52 0.09 -13.35
C ILE A 94 0.62 0.07 -14.37
N LEU A 95 1.86 -0.04 -13.90
CA LEU A 95 3.03 -0.09 -14.77
C LEU A 95 2.97 -1.28 -15.72
N LEU A 96 2.68 -2.47 -15.22
CA LEU A 96 2.53 -3.67 -16.04
C LEU A 96 1.39 -3.52 -17.05
N ALA A 97 0.24 -2.99 -16.65
CA ALA A 97 -0.88 -2.75 -17.56
C ALA A 97 -0.51 -1.78 -18.70
N LYS A 98 0.30 -0.75 -18.43
CA LYS A 98 0.73 0.25 -19.42
C LYS A 98 1.82 -0.26 -20.35
N ILE A 99 2.83 -0.95 -19.84
CA ILE A 99 3.91 -1.53 -20.63
C ILE A 99 3.34 -2.41 -21.75
N TRP A 100 2.35 -3.23 -21.45
CA TRP A 100 1.72 -4.10 -22.44
C TRP A 100 0.64 -3.40 -23.27
N GLY A 101 0.10 -2.27 -22.82
CA GLY A 101 -0.85 -1.43 -23.56
C GLY A 101 -0.24 -0.39 -24.50
N ARG A 102 1.10 -0.26 -24.56
CA ARG A 102 1.84 0.75 -25.33
C ARG A 102 1.54 2.21 -24.98
N GLU A 103 0.97 2.48 -23.82
CA GLU A 103 0.68 3.83 -23.32
C GLU A 103 1.83 4.36 -22.44
N PHE A 104 2.98 4.67 -23.05
CA PHE A 104 4.19 5.08 -22.33
C PHE A 104 4.17 6.51 -21.75
N ALA A 105 3.24 7.37 -22.13
CA ALA A 105 3.29 8.79 -21.80
C ALA A 105 3.18 9.13 -20.28
N LEU A 106 2.67 8.23 -19.45
CA LEU A 106 2.55 8.39 -18.01
C LEU A 106 3.57 7.55 -17.20
N ALA A 107 4.42 6.78 -17.87
CA ALA A 107 5.38 5.87 -17.21
C ALA A 107 6.37 6.60 -16.31
N ASN A 108 6.80 7.82 -16.65
CA ASN A 108 7.80 8.58 -15.92
C ASN A 108 7.41 8.98 -14.48
N ARG A 109 6.12 8.98 -14.15
CA ARG A 109 5.63 9.34 -12.81
C ARG A 109 5.27 8.13 -11.94
N ILE A 110 5.12 6.96 -12.50
CA ILE A 110 4.72 5.74 -11.77
C ILE A 110 5.76 5.32 -10.72
N PRO A 111 7.08 5.38 -11.00
CA PRO A 111 8.10 5.05 -10.00
C PRO A 111 8.10 5.97 -8.76
N LEU A 112 7.52 7.15 -8.85
CA LEU A 112 7.40 8.07 -7.72
C LEU A 112 6.39 7.59 -6.68
N ILE A 113 5.38 6.79 -7.05
CA ILE A 113 4.33 6.34 -6.13
C ILE A 113 4.92 5.54 -4.95
N PRO A 114 5.78 4.51 -5.14
CA PRO A 114 6.40 3.81 -4.02
C PRO A 114 7.29 4.71 -3.15
N VAL A 115 7.98 5.67 -3.74
CA VAL A 115 8.82 6.63 -3.00
C VAL A 115 7.95 7.55 -2.14
N LEU A 116 6.89 8.12 -2.71
CA LEU A 116 5.98 8.99 -1.98
C LEU A 116 5.26 8.25 -0.85
N THR A 117 4.82 7.02 -1.08
CA THR A 117 4.19 6.19 -0.05
C THR A 117 5.18 5.79 1.04
N ALA A 118 6.45 5.51 0.70
CA ALA A 118 7.51 5.25 1.66
C ALA A 118 7.79 6.47 2.54
N LEU A 119 7.95 7.64 1.93
CA LEU A 119 8.16 8.90 2.65
C LEU A 119 6.96 9.24 3.54
N ALA A 120 5.73 9.03 3.08
CA ALA A 120 4.53 9.22 3.88
C ALA A 120 4.50 8.27 5.09
N CYS A 121 4.85 7.00 4.93
CA CYS A 121 4.97 6.04 6.04
C CYS A 121 6.05 6.46 7.05
N LEU A 122 7.21 6.90 6.60
CA LEU A 122 8.30 7.32 7.47
C LEU A 122 7.98 8.61 8.21
N PHE A 123 7.35 9.57 7.54
CA PHE A 123 6.88 10.80 8.16
C PHE A 123 5.85 10.51 9.25
N LEU A 124 4.87 9.66 8.94
CA LEU A 124 3.85 9.23 9.90
C LEU A 124 4.47 8.43 11.06
N ALA A 125 5.47 7.58 10.79
CA ALA A 125 6.21 6.86 11.82
C ALA A 125 6.90 7.84 12.79
N SER A 126 7.56 8.87 12.27
CA SER A 126 8.23 9.89 13.10
C SER A 126 7.24 10.64 13.98
N PHE A 127 6.08 11.01 13.43
CA PHE A 127 5.01 11.65 14.18
C PHE A 127 4.47 10.75 15.29
N VAL A 128 4.23 9.47 15.00
CA VAL A 128 3.72 8.51 15.98
C VAL A 128 4.78 8.17 17.04
N PHE A 129 6.08 8.21 16.69
CA PHE A 129 7.16 8.12 17.69
C PHE A 129 7.12 9.25 18.70
N GLU A 130 6.86 10.46 18.25
CA GLU A 130 6.70 11.61 19.13
C GLU A 130 5.51 11.43 20.07
N LEU A 131 4.38 10.93 19.58
CA LEU A 131 3.25 10.56 20.42
C LEU A 131 3.60 9.46 21.44
N GLY A 132 4.49 8.54 21.08
CA GLY A 132 5.01 7.48 21.97
C GLY A 132 5.79 8.01 23.17
N THR A 133 6.31 9.23 23.13
CA THR A 133 6.97 9.84 24.30
C THR A 133 5.99 10.14 25.45
N THR A 134 4.72 10.30 25.13
CA THR A 134 3.65 10.57 26.09
C THR A 134 2.78 9.36 26.39
N HIS A 135 2.70 8.40 25.45
CA HIS A 135 1.89 7.18 25.54
C HIS A 135 2.64 5.98 24.98
N ASP A 136 3.04 5.04 25.81
CA ASP A 136 3.82 3.86 25.45
C ASP A 136 3.19 3.00 24.34
N ASP A 137 1.86 2.99 24.24
CA ASP A 137 1.12 2.22 23.24
C ASP A 137 1.45 2.61 21.79
N TYR A 138 1.90 3.85 21.55
CA TYR A 138 2.26 4.33 20.22
C TYR A 138 3.64 3.87 19.73
N PHE A 139 4.47 3.24 20.56
CA PHE A 139 5.73 2.65 20.11
C PHE A 139 5.55 1.53 19.09
N ILE A 140 4.51 0.71 19.26
CA ILE A 140 4.24 -0.41 18.35
C ILE A 140 3.84 0.10 16.95
N PRO A 141 2.82 0.95 16.80
CA PRO A 141 2.44 1.46 15.47
C PRO A 141 3.55 2.28 14.80
N ALA A 142 4.37 3.02 15.56
CA ALA A 142 5.50 3.75 15.01
C ALA A 142 6.52 2.81 14.34
N ARG A 143 6.87 1.71 14.98
CA ARG A 143 7.78 0.70 14.43
C ARG A 143 7.17 -0.04 13.24
N VAL A 144 5.87 -0.37 13.32
CA VAL A 144 5.14 -0.98 12.20
C VAL A 144 5.16 -0.05 10.99
N LEU A 145 4.87 1.24 11.15
CA LEU A 145 4.93 2.23 10.07
C LEU A 145 6.32 2.36 9.46
N ALA A 146 7.38 2.36 10.28
CA ALA A 146 8.76 2.38 9.78
C ALA A 146 9.06 1.14 8.92
N GLY A 147 8.64 -0.05 9.36
CA GLY A 147 8.76 -1.29 8.60
C GLY A 147 7.96 -1.27 7.28
N LEU A 148 6.75 -0.74 7.29
CA LEU A 148 5.93 -0.57 6.10
C LEU A 148 6.56 0.43 5.11
N GLY A 149 7.18 1.50 5.59
CA GLY A 149 7.95 2.42 4.77
C GLY A 149 9.13 1.72 4.08
N ALA A 150 9.86 0.87 4.80
CA ALA A 150 10.93 0.06 4.22
C ALA A 150 10.41 -0.91 3.14
N ILE A 151 9.26 -1.53 3.35
CA ILE A 151 8.60 -2.36 2.32
C ILE A 151 8.27 -1.53 1.08
N CYS A 152 7.75 -0.32 1.22
CA CYS A 152 7.47 0.57 0.09
C CYS A 152 8.74 0.91 -0.70
N PHE A 153 9.89 1.13 -0.06
CA PHE A 153 11.17 1.32 -0.75
C PHE A 153 11.62 0.07 -1.49
N THR A 154 11.46 -1.11 -0.92
CA THR A 154 11.75 -2.38 -1.60
C THR A 154 10.88 -2.53 -2.85
N LEU A 155 9.63 -2.15 -2.77
CA LEU A 155 8.70 -2.14 -3.90
C LEU A 155 9.13 -1.15 -4.99
N PHE A 156 9.74 -0.03 -4.63
CA PHE A 156 10.32 0.92 -5.59
C PHE A 156 11.43 0.26 -6.43
N SER A 157 12.31 -0.53 -5.83
CA SER A 157 13.37 -1.23 -6.56
C SER A 157 12.81 -2.15 -7.64
N ILE A 158 11.72 -2.86 -7.38
CA ILE A 158 11.06 -3.73 -8.36
C ILE A 158 10.48 -2.91 -9.52
N VAL A 159 9.83 -1.79 -9.23
CA VAL A 159 9.28 -0.90 -10.27
C VAL A 159 10.39 -0.34 -11.15
N SER A 160 11.50 0.09 -10.56
CA SER A 160 12.66 0.62 -11.28
C SER A 160 13.30 -0.42 -12.21
N ILE A 161 13.41 -1.67 -11.76
CA ILE A 161 13.93 -2.78 -12.59
C ILE A 161 13.00 -3.06 -13.77
N LEU A 162 11.68 -3.10 -13.54
CA LEU A 162 10.70 -3.31 -14.61
C LEU A 162 10.73 -2.19 -15.65
N GLU A 163 10.90 -0.96 -15.22
CA GLU A 163 10.98 0.20 -16.10
C GLU A 163 12.27 0.17 -16.94
N SER A 164 13.42 -0.09 -16.33
CA SER A 164 14.70 -0.16 -17.03
C SER A 164 14.76 -1.29 -18.08
N GLY A 165 14.14 -2.43 -17.79
CA GLY A 165 14.03 -3.56 -18.71
C GLY A 165 13.16 -3.29 -19.94
N THR A 166 12.29 -2.29 -19.91
CA THR A 166 11.40 -1.93 -21.02
C THR A 166 11.93 -0.79 -21.89
N SER A 167 12.81 0.05 -21.36
CA SER A 167 13.44 1.14 -22.14
C SER A 167 14.58 0.67 -23.06
N SER A 168 15.06 -0.58 -22.88
CA SER A 168 16.11 -1.18 -23.71
C SER A 168 15.58 -1.98 -24.91
N LYS A 169 14.28 -1.99 -25.16
CA LYS A 169 13.62 -2.62 -26.31
C LYS A 169 12.86 -1.59 -27.14
#